data_1bf479a4b24944e6a4d2b82a33abc4a5
#
_entry.id   1bf479a4b24944e6a4d2b82a33abc4a5
#
_cell.length_a   1.000
_cell.length_b   1.000
_cell.length_c   1.000
_cell.angle_alpha   90.00
_cell.angle_beta   90.00
_cell.angle_gamma   90.00
#
_symmetry.space_group_name_H-M   'P 1'
#
loop_
_entity.id
_entity.type
_entity.pdbx_description
1 polymer ?
#
loop_
_entity_poly.entity_id
_entity_poly.type
_entity_poly.pdbx_seq_one_letter_code
_entity_poly.pdbx_strand_id
1 'polypeptide(L)'
;MSFRPGARQFFERRGAPLPYDAEVEYLQNTGLTQFINTGIVPDTGFRVNARITPLDVSVGDKWLIGAWNSGARFYPMYMYPVGRWGGGYGGYFQGSTVAVAGTTIEMDVDYTASYQIIKIDGSVVQQFAKSGYSGTSARSVYLFGLNDGSNNVNSFLAQMGATKLWMNGSLVRDFIPVRFANTNNQSEGAMYDRVSGELFRNAGTGAFTIGPDKS
;
A
#
# COMPACT_ATOMS: atom_id res chain seq x y z
N MET A 1 58.25 -30.52 2.64
CA MET A 1 57.30 -29.59 3.39
C MET A 1 56.09 -29.35 2.54
N SER A 2 54.95 -29.90 2.96
CA SER A 2 53.71 -29.84 2.20
C SER A 2 52.81 -28.77 2.82
N PHE A 3 52.51 -27.70 2.05
CA PHE A 3 51.55 -26.68 2.45
C PHE A 3 50.14 -27.21 2.25
N ARG A 4 49.37 -27.35 3.31
CA ARG A 4 47.91 -27.54 3.23
C ARG A 4 47.24 -26.18 2.99
N PRO A 5 46.36 -26.02 1.98
CA PRO A 5 45.58 -24.80 1.83
C PRO A 5 44.53 -24.75 2.95
N GLY A 6 44.50 -23.64 3.66
CA GLY A 6 43.53 -23.37 4.73
C GLY A 6 42.08 -23.38 4.24
N ALA A 7 41.26 -24.14 4.91
CA ALA A 7 39.84 -24.14 4.74
C ALA A 7 39.30 -22.69 5.03
N ARG A 8 38.75 -22.02 4.02
CA ARG A 8 37.94 -20.81 4.22
C ARG A 8 36.72 -21.20 5.02
N GLN A 9 36.68 -20.85 6.30
CA GLN A 9 35.45 -20.87 7.07
C GLN A 9 34.51 -19.84 6.43
N PHE A 10 33.47 -20.34 5.75
CA PHE A 10 32.32 -19.56 5.41
C PHE A 10 31.57 -19.23 6.72
N PHE A 11 31.81 -18.04 7.26
CA PHE A 11 30.91 -17.48 8.24
C PHE A 11 29.59 -17.19 7.51
N GLU A 12 28.63 -18.10 7.60
CA GLU A 12 27.22 -17.76 7.36
C GLU A 12 26.90 -16.61 8.33
N ARG A 13 26.75 -15.42 7.80
CA ARG A 13 26.08 -14.33 8.55
C ARG A 13 24.68 -14.82 8.82
N ARG A 14 24.42 -15.35 9.99
CA ARG A 14 23.06 -15.45 10.49
C ARG A 14 22.51 -14.04 10.42
N GLY A 15 21.54 -13.81 9.52
CA GLY A 15 20.87 -12.53 9.38
C GLY A 15 20.35 -12.09 10.74
N ALA A 16 20.35 -10.78 11.01
CA ALA A 16 19.69 -10.26 12.19
C ALA A 16 18.25 -10.82 12.24
N PRO A 17 17.73 -11.15 13.42
CA PRO A 17 16.33 -11.64 13.53
C PRO A 17 15.40 -10.63 12.90
N LEU A 18 14.41 -11.12 12.16
CA LEU A 18 13.37 -10.27 11.57
C LEU A 18 12.64 -9.54 12.68
N PRO A 19 12.21 -8.29 12.47
CA PRO A 19 11.51 -7.49 13.48
C PRO A 19 10.03 -7.90 13.65
N TYR A 20 9.64 -9.08 13.18
CA TYR A 20 8.29 -9.61 13.24
C TYR A 20 8.30 -11.13 13.46
N ASP A 21 7.18 -11.67 13.92
CA ASP A 21 7.03 -13.09 14.28
C ASP A 21 6.60 -13.95 13.09
N ALA A 22 5.70 -13.41 12.25
CA ALA A 22 5.19 -14.11 11.07
C ALA A 22 4.77 -13.15 9.96
N GLU A 23 4.90 -13.59 8.70
CA GLU A 23 4.17 -12.99 7.58
C GLU A 23 2.72 -13.46 7.63
N VAL A 24 1.78 -12.56 7.34
CA VAL A 24 0.36 -12.86 7.29
C VAL A 24 -0.22 -12.57 5.91
N GLU A 25 -1.39 -13.10 5.60
CA GLU A 25 -1.98 -12.90 4.27
C GLU A 25 -2.40 -11.46 4.03
N TYR A 26 -2.92 -10.80 5.06
CA TYR A 26 -3.41 -9.42 4.99
C TYR A 26 -3.44 -8.74 6.37
N LEU A 27 -3.50 -7.42 6.35
CA LEU A 27 -4.08 -6.62 7.44
C LEU A 27 -5.47 -6.17 7.01
N GLN A 28 -6.40 -6.07 7.97
CA GLN A 28 -7.75 -5.56 7.75
C GLN A 28 -8.02 -4.39 8.69
N ASN A 29 -8.46 -3.27 8.15
CA ASN A 29 -8.96 -2.19 8.98
C ASN A 29 -10.35 -2.53 9.53
N THR A 30 -10.61 -2.17 10.79
CA THR A 30 -11.88 -2.42 11.50
C THR A 30 -12.71 -1.16 11.65
N GLY A 31 -12.17 -0.02 11.23
CA GLY A 31 -12.78 1.29 11.27
C GLY A 31 -12.12 2.24 10.27
N LEU A 32 -12.51 3.51 10.34
CA LEU A 32 -12.06 4.54 9.40
C LEU A 32 -10.84 5.34 9.91
N THR A 33 -10.19 4.86 10.95
CA THR A 33 -9.12 5.58 11.66
C THR A 33 -7.78 4.87 11.65
N GLN A 34 -7.71 3.65 11.10
CA GLN A 34 -6.46 2.91 10.95
C GLN A 34 -5.82 3.21 9.61
N PHE A 35 -4.54 3.55 9.60
CA PHE A 35 -3.78 3.77 8.39
C PHE A 35 -2.27 3.54 8.61
N ILE A 36 -1.58 3.25 7.53
CA ILE A 36 -0.11 3.18 7.50
C ILE A 36 0.40 4.42 6.78
N ASN A 37 1.24 5.22 7.44
CA ASN A 37 1.94 6.32 6.78
C ASN A 37 3.19 5.78 6.10
N THR A 38 3.23 5.79 4.77
CA THR A 38 4.36 5.22 4.01
C THR A 38 5.62 6.08 4.02
N GLY A 39 5.51 7.34 4.43
CA GLY A 39 6.60 8.33 4.33
C GLY A 39 6.91 8.78 2.89
N ILE A 40 6.26 8.22 1.86
CA ILE A 40 6.49 8.57 0.47
C ILE A 40 5.59 9.72 0.06
N VAL A 41 6.20 10.82 -0.35
CA VAL A 41 5.51 11.97 -0.96
C VAL A 41 5.45 11.71 -2.46
N PRO A 42 4.25 11.51 -3.05
CA PRO A 42 4.13 11.12 -4.45
C PRO A 42 4.39 12.30 -5.39
N ASP A 43 4.98 11.99 -6.54
CA ASP A 43 5.15 12.90 -7.67
C ASP A 43 4.57 12.29 -8.96
N THR A 44 4.88 12.90 -10.11
CA THR A 44 4.40 12.49 -11.43
C THR A 44 4.90 11.10 -11.87
N GLY A 45 5.89 10.55 -11.20
CA GLY A 45 6.48 9.22 -11.47
C GLY A 45 6.02 8.14 -10.50
N PHE A 46 4.92 8.37 -9.77
CA PHE A 46 4.41 7.42 -8.78
C PHE A 46 3.69 6.24 -9.43
N ARG A 47 3.92 5.05 -8.89
CA ARG A 47 3.17 3.83 -9.21
C ARG A 47 2.92 3.04 -7.93
N VAL A 48 1.76 2.40 -7.85
CA VAL A 48 1.41 1.51 -6.76
C VAL A 48 0.81 0.21 -7.31
N ASN A 49 1.22 -0.91 -6.71
CA ASN A 49 0.59 -2.21 -6.89
C ASN A 49 0.20 -2.73 -5.50
N ALA A 50 -1.03 -3.20 -5.34
CA ALA A 50 -1.50 -3.73 -4.07
C ALA A 50 -2.51 -4.86 -4.27
N ARG A 51 -2.42 -5.88 -3.40
CA ARG A 51 -3.42 -6.93 -3.27
C ARG A 51 -4.49 -6.47 -2.29
N ILE A 52 -5.74 -6.43 -2.74
CA ILE A 52 -6.86 -5.81 -2.01
C ILE A 52 -8.08 -6.71 -2.04
N THR A 53 -8.77 -6.79 -0.90
CA THR A 53 -10.12 -7.36 -0.79
C THR A 53 -11.03 -6.31 -0.17
N PRO A 54 -11.91 -5.63 -0.92
CA PRO A 54 -12.89 -4.72 -0.35
C PRO A 54 -13.91 -5.52 0.47
N LEU A 55 -14.27 -5.04 1.64
CA LEU A 55 -15.28 -5.66 2.50
C LEU A 55 -16.58 -4.86 2.52
N ASP A 56 -16.49 -3.57 2.20
CA ASP A 56 -17.64 -2.66 2.06
C ASP A 56 -17.52 -1.94 0.72
N VAL A 57 -18.52 -2.13 -0.13
CA VAL A 57 -18.63 -1.48 -1.45
C VAL A 57 -19.82 -0.51 -1.49
N SER A 58 -20.28 -0.06 -0.33
CA SER A 58 -21.36 0.93 -0.22
C SER A 58 -20.96 2.23 -0.92
N VAL A 59 -21.97 2.96 -1.38
CA VAL A 59 -21.78 4.25 -2.06
C VAL A 59 -21.15 5.31 -1.14
N GLY A 60 -20.31 6.16 -1.70
CA GLY A 60 -19.62 7.26 -1.04
C GLY A 60 -18.17 7.41 -1.51
N ASP A 61 -17.64 8.62 -1.43
CA ASP A 61 -16.22 8.87 -1.68
C ASP A 61 -15.40 8.21 -0.59
N LYS A 62 -14.66 7.16 -0.95
CA LYS A 62 -13.84 6.38 -0.03
C LYS A 62 -12.50 6.08 -0.66
N TRP A 63 -11.45 6.18 0.13
CA TRP A 63 -10.07 5.99 -0.33
C TRP A 63 -9.44 4.80 0.39
N LEU A 64 -8.63 4.07 -0.32
CA LEU A 64 -7.83 2.99 0.26
C LEU A 64 -6.34 3.33 0.27
N ILE A 65 -5.86 4.03 -0.74
CA ILE A 65 -4.49 4.52 -0.83
C ILE A 65 -4.56 5.95 -1.37
N GLY A 66 -3.90 6.89 -0.71
CA GLY A 66 -3.91 8.25 -1.23
C GLY A 66 -3.17 9.30 -0.43
N ALA A 67 -2.90 10.41 -1.13
CA ALA A 67 -2.42 11.68 -0.58
C ALA A 67 -3.07 12.84 -1.31
N TRP A 68 -3.47 13.85 -0.58
CA TRP A 68 -4.10 15.04 -1.13
C TRP A 68 -3.69 16.31 -0.39
N ASN A 69 -3.35 17.33 -1.17
CA ASN A 69 -3.35 18.71 -0.71
C ASN A 69 -4.08 19.58 -1.75
N SER A 70 -4.26 20.85 -1.47
CA SER A 70 -4.99 21.77 -2.35
C SER A 70 -4.39 21.90 -3.76
N GLY A 71 -3.11 21.52 -3.94
CA GLY A 71 -2.38 21.62 -5.20
C GLY A 71 -2.17 20.31 -5.93
N ALA A 72 -2.24 19.16 -5.23
CA ALA A 72 -1.91 17.86 -5.81
C ALA A 72 -2.75 16.74 -5.22
N ARG A 73 -3.33 15.93 -6.08
CA ARG A 73 -4.25 14.84 -5.72
C ARG A 73 -3.71 13.54 -6.26
N PHE A 74 -3.40 12.61 -5.36
CA PHE A 74 -2.98 11.26 -5.69
C PHE A 74 -3.94 10.29 -5.02
N TYR A 75 -4.87 9.75 -5.81
CA TYR A 75 -5.83 8.74 -5.36
C TYR A 75 -5.64 7.49 -6.18
N PRO A 76 -4.54 6.77 -6.02
CA PRO A 76 -4.29 5.62 -6.86
C PRO A 76 -5.34 4.52 -6.74
N MET A 77 -6.00 4.45 -5.59
CA MET A 77 -7.02 3.44 -5.35
C MET A 77 -8.13 4.05 -4.50
N TYR A 78 -9.26 4.37 -5.13
CA TYR A 78 -10.43 4.81 -4.41
C TYR A 78 -11.71 4.24 -5.03
N MET A 79 -12.77 4.11 -4.26
CA MET A 79 -14.08 3.74 -4.76
C MET A 79 -14.93 4.99 -4.97
N TYR A 80 -15.45 5.13 -6.17
CA TYR A 80 -16.37 6.19 -6.53
C TYR A 80 -17.79 5.87 -6.05
N PRO A 81 -18.71 6.86 -5.92
CA PRO A 81 -20.04 6.70 -5.32
C PRO A 81 -20.92 5.53 -5.80
N VAL A 82 -20.54 4.88 -6.88
CA VAL A 82 -21.31 3.74 -7.44
C VAL A 82 -20.60 2.39 -7.27
N GLY A 83 -19.67 2.25 -6.32
CA GLY A 83 -18.97 1.00 -6.06
C GLY A 83 -18.00 0.59 -7.18
N ARG A 84 -17.41 1.54 -7.88
CA ARG A 84 -16.44 1.27 -8.94
C ARG A 84 -15.04 1.66 -8.51
N TRP A 85 -14.06 0.89 -8.99
CA TRP A 85 -12.68 1.26 -8.85
C TRP A 85 -12.37 2.51 -9.66
N GLY A 86 -11.53 3.34 -9.13
CA GLY A 86 -11.09 4.56 -9.78
C GLY A 86 -9.73 4.98 -9.28
N GLY A 87 -9.24 6.04 -9.84
CA GLY A 87 -8.00 6.68 -9.45
C GLY A 87 -8.06 8.16 -9.81
N GLY A 88 -7.10 8.92 -9.36
CA GLY A 88 -7.01 10.31 -9.69
C GLY A 88 -5.59 10.82 -9.60
N TYR A 89 -5.21 11.58 -10.64
CA TYR A 89 -4.05 12.43 -10.65
C TYR A 89 -4.50 13.80 -11.11
N GLY A 90 -4.59 14.75 -10.18
CA GLY A 90 -5.12 16.08 -10.48
C GLY A 90 -6.64 16.18 -10.66
N GLY A 91 -7.35 15.07 -10.86
CA GLY A 91 -8.79 14.99 -11.05
C GLY A 91 -9.34 13.62 -10.63
N TYR A 92 -10.65 13.47 -10.68
CA TYR A 92 -11.33 12.21 -10.42
C TYR A 92 -11.51 11.45 -11.73
N PHE A 93 -11.14 10.18 -11.75
CA PHE A 93 -11.35 9.30 -12.88
C PHE A 93 -12.07 8.04 -12.41
N GLN A 94 -13.33 7.93 -12.78
CA GLN A 94 -14.12 6.74 -12.51
C GLN A 94 -13.78 5.65 -13.52
N GLY A 95 -13.43 4.47 -13.04
CA GLY A 95 -13.28 3.29 -13.86
C GLY A 95 -14.62 2.66 -14.22
N SER A 96 -14.61 1.75 -15.19
CA SER A 96 -15.79 0.94 -15.57
C SER A 96 -15.97 -0.29 -14.68
N THR A 97 -14.91 -0.73 -14.00
CA THR A 97 -14.90 -1.98 -13.23
C THR A 97 -15.57 -1.81 -11.88
N VAL A 98 -16.56 -2.65 -11.61
CA VAL A 98 -17.29 -2.69 -10.34
C VAL A 98 -16.44 -3.42 -9.31
N ALA A 99 -16.34 -2.85 -8.11
CA ALA A 99 -15.78 -3.52 -6.95
C ALA A 99 -16.80 -4.52 -6.38
N VAL A 100 -16.34 -5.72 -6.03
CA VAL A 100 -17.18 -6.77 -5.44
C VAL A 100 -16.66 -7.07 -4.03
N ALA A 101 -17.52 -6.91 -3.03
CA ALA A 101 -17.16 -7.21 -1.65
C ALA A 101 -16.71 -8.67 -1.49
N GLY A 102 -15.64 -8.90 -0.73
CA GLY A 102 -15.04 -10.21 -0.52
C GLY A 102 -14.21 -10.76 -1.68
N THR A 103 -14.15 -10.07 -2.83
CA THR A 103 -13.33 -10.52 -3.97
C THR A 103 -11.95 -9.88 -3.91
N THR A 104 -10.92 -10.71 -3.80
CA THR A 104 -9.52 -10.26 -3.81
C THR A 104 -9.09 -9.94 -5.23
N ILE A 105 -8.47 -8.80 -5.41
CA ILE A 105 -7.86 -8.36 -6.68
C ILE A 105 -6.42 -7.92 -6.47
N GLU A 106 -5.63 -7.96 -7.53
CA GLU A 106 -4.36 -7.24 -7.62
C GLU A 106 -4.55 -5.99 -8.47
N MET A 107 -4.47 -4.82 -7.85
CA MET A 107 -4.61 -3.54 -8.53
C MET A 107 -3.25 -2.89 -8.71
N ASP A 108 -2.98 -2.45 -9.95
CA ASP A 108 -1.77 -1.71 -10.34
C ASP A 108 -2.20 -0.37 -10.95
N VAL A 109 -1.76 0.72 -10.35
CA VAL A 109 -2.02 2.08 -10.85
C VAL A 109 -0.71 2.76 -11.16
N ASP A 110 -0.49 3.07 -12.43
CA ASP A 110 0.73 3.61 -12.98
C ASP A 110 0.52 5.02 -13.51
N TYR A 111 1.24 5.98 -12.93
CA TYR A 111 1.25 7.38 -13.35
C TYR A 111 2.54 7.77 -14.11
N THR A 112 3.43 6.83 -14.38
CA THR A 112 4.76 7.10 -14.94
C THR A 112 4.74 7.41 -16.43
N ALA A 113 3.68 7.02 -17.13
CA ALA A 113 3.50 7.29 -18.56
C ALA A 113 2.72 8.59 -18.82
N SER A 114 2.48 8.90 -20.07
CA SER A 114 1.59 10.00 -20.49
C SER A 114 0.13 9.80 -20.10
N TYR A 115 -0.17 8.61 -19.59
CA TYR A 115 -1.49 8.18 -19.15
C TYR A 115 -1.43 7.71 -17.69
N GLN A 116 -2.55 7.81 -17.01
CA GLN A 116 -2.83 7.00 -15.84
C GLN A 116 -3.40 5.67 -16.33
N ILE A 117 -2.76 4.58 -15.96
CA ILE A 117 -3.16 3.24 -16.35
C ILE A 117 -3.58 2.50 -15.08
N ILE A 118 -4.78 1.94 -15.08
CA ILE A 118 -5.27 1.06 -14.01
C ILE A 118 -5.37 -0.35 -14.58
N LYS A 119 -4.71 -1.29 -13.90
CA LYS A 119 -4.82 -2.72 -14.18
C LYS A 119 -5.46 -3.42 -12.99
N ILE A 120 -6.28 -4.40 -13.26
CA ILE A 120 -6.81 -5.36 -12.28
C ILE A 120 -6.44 -6.76 -12.78
N ASP A 121 -5.78 -7.54 -11.93
CA ASP A 121 -5.30 -8.88 -12.22
C ASP A 121 -4.51 -8.94 -13.55
N GLY A 122 -3.64 -7.96 -13.75
CA GLY A 122 -2.78 -7.80 -14.92
C GLY A 122 -3.45 -7.21 -16.16
N SER A 123 -4.78 -7.13 -16.20
CA SER A 123 -5.54 -6.60 -17.36
C SER A 123 -5.77 -5.10 -17.24
N VAL A 124 -5.50 -4.34 -18.31
CA VAL A 124 -5.81 -2.89 -18.35
C VAL A 124 -7.32 -2.72 -18.37
N VAL A 125 -7.87 -2.14 -17.28
CA VAL A 125 -9.31 -1.87 -17.14
C VAL A 125 -9.66 -0.40 -17.36
N GLN A 126 -8.65 0.48 -17.27
CA GLN A 126 -8.85 1.91 -17.50
C GLN A 126 -7.55 2.59 -17.92
N GLN A 127 -7.67 3.57 -18.82
CA GLN A 127 -6.58 4.43 -19.23
C GLN A 127 -7.10 5.85 -19.43
N PHE A 128 -6.44 6.83 -18.80
CA PHE A 128 -6.75 8.25 -18.93
C PHE A 128 -5.53 9.04 -19.36
N ALA A 129 -5.69 10.01 -20.24
CA ALA A 129 -4.62 10.96 -20.51
C ALA A 129 -4.30 11.76 -19.25
N LYS A 130 -3.02 11.91 -18.91
CA LYS A 130 -2.59 12.84 -17.86
C LYS A 130 -2.93 14.26 -18.34
N SER A 131 -3.94 14.87 -17.77
CA SER A 131 -4.16 16.30 -17.96
C SER A 131 -3.04 17.05 -17.24
N GLY A 132 -2.37 17.99 -17.90
CA GLY A 132 -1.26 18.87 -17.51
C GLY A 132 -1.00 19.24 -16.04
N TYR A 133 -1.22 18.32 -15.14
CA TYR A 133 -1.02 18.46 -13.72
C TYR A 133 0.43 18.10 -13.37
N SER A 134 1.19 19.07 -12.93
CA SER A 134 2.62 18.94 -12.62
C SER A 134 2.91 19.06 -11.12
N GLY A 135 1.89 18.99 -10.27
CA GLY A 135 2.05 19.19 -8.83
C GLY A 135 2.62 17.96 -8.11
N THR A 136 3.47 18.20 -7.13
CA THR A 136 3.81 17.22 -6.10
C THR A 136 2.84 17.36 -4.93
N SER A 137 2.43 16.25 -4.32
CA SER A 137 1.77 16.33 -3.01
C SER A 137 2.79 16.86 -1.98
N ALA A 138 2.38 17.70 -1.05
CA ALA A 138 3.19 17.99 0.12
C ALA A 138 3.02 16.94 1.24
N ARG A 139 2.23 15.88 0.98
CA ARG A 139 1.85 14.88 1.97
C ARG A 139 2.23 13.49 1.50
N SER A 140 2.61 12.66 2.48
CA SER A 140 2.91 11.26 2.22
C SER A 140 1.64 10.45 1.91
N VAL A 141 1.79 9.42 1.09
CA VAL A 141 0.75 8.44 0.81
C VAL A 141 0.41 7.65 2.09
N TYR A 142 -0.88 7.49 2.36
CA TYR A 142 -1.39 6.55 3.35
C TYR A 142 -1.89 5.27 2.66
N LEU A 143 -1.65 4.13 3.29
CA LEU A 143 -2.38 2.89 3.03
C LEU A 143 -3.57 2.83 3.99
N PHE A 144 -4.68 2.26 3.57
CA PHE A 144 -5.98 2.24 4.27
C PHE A 144 -6.62 3.61 4.44
N GLY A 145 -6.34 4.56 3.55
CA GLY A 145 -6.99 5.85 3.61
C GLY A 145 -6.34 6.94 2.78
N LEU A 146 -6.82 8.15 2.97
CA LEU A 146 -6.34 9.36 2.31
C LEU A 146 -5.65 10.28 3.31
N ASN A 147 -4.44 10.72 3.01
CA ASN A 147 -3.79 11.79 3.72
C ASN A 147 -4.22 13.14 3.13
N ASP A 148 -5.25 13.75 3.67
CA ASP A 148 -5.70 15.11 3.34
C ASP A 148 -5.23 16.16 4.37
N GLY A 149 -4.44 15.72 5.38
CA GLY A 149 -3.92 16.51 6.49
C GLY A 149 -4.91 16.69 7.62
N SER A 150 -6.10 16.12 7.51
CA SER A 150 -6.97 15.91 8.66
C SER A 150 -6.65 14.56 9.31
N ASN A 151 -7.19 14.33 10.49
CA ASN A 151 -7.11 13.02 11.15
C ASN A 151 -8.23 12.07 10.66
N ASN A 152 -9.04 12.50 9.70
CA ASN A 152 -10.12 11.71 9.14
C ASN A 152 -9.67 11.15 7.79
N VAL A 153 -9.33 9.87 7.76
CA VAL A 153 -8.73 9.22 6.58
C VAL A 153 -9.76 8.76 5.54
N ASN A 154 -11.06 8.99 5.75
CA ASN A 154 -12.14 8.65 4.80
C ASN A 154 -11.96 7.29 4.10
N SER A 155 -11.64 6.28 4.87
CA SER A 155 -11.33 4.93 4.38
C SER A 155 -12.60 4.11 4.13
N PHE A 156 -12.48 2.98 3.49
CA PHE A 156 -13.48 1.90 3.51
C PHE A 156 -12.89 0.63 4.10
N LEU A 157 -13.76 -0.29 4.53
CA LEU A 157 -13.30 -1.55 5.11
C LEU A 157 -12.71 -2.45 4.03
N ALA A 158 -11.47 -2.84 4.23
CA ALA A 158 -10.74 -3.68 3.28
C ALA A 158 -9.67 -4.51 3.99
N GLN A 159 -9.30 -5.61 3.33
CA GLN A 159 -8.06 -6.33 3.58
C GLN A 159 -7.01 -5.86 2.57
N MET A 160 -5.79 -5.68 3.03
CA MET A 160 -4.66 -5.32 2.18
C MET A 160 -3.52 -6.30 2.42
N GLY A 161 -3.10 -6.95 1.35
CA GLY A 161 -1.94 -7.84 1.30
C GLY A 161 -0.66 -7.09 0.93
N ALA A 162 0.22 -7.77 0.19
CA ALA A 162 1.46 -7.17 -0.30
C ALA A 162 1.17 -5.91 -1.12
N THR A 163 2.00 -4.87 -0.89
CA THR A 163 1.84 -3.57 -1.54
C THR A 163 3.21 -2.99 -1.90
N LYS A 164 3.37 -2.60 -3.15
CA LYS A 164 4.62 -2.03 -3.66
C LYS A 164 4.42 -0.62 -4.17
N LEU A 165 5.37 0.26 -3.86
CA LEU A 165 5.39 1.65 -4.32
C LEU A 165 6.67 1.92 -5.10
N TRP A 166 6.53 2.59 -6.24
CA TRP A 166 7.65 3.06 -7.05
C TRP A 166 7.59 4.57 -7.22
N MET A 167 8.77 5.17 -7.30
CA MET A 167 8.98 6.57 -7.66
C MET A 167 9.97 6.63 -8.82
N ASN A 168 9.56 7.22 -9.93
CA ASN A 168 10.41 7.37 -11.12
C ASN A 168 11.05 6.03 -11.56
N GLY A 169 10.26 4.95 -11.53
CA GLY A 169 10.68 3.60 -11.89
C GLY A 169 11.48 2.84 -10.83
N SER A 170 11.92 3.49 -9.75
CA SER A 170 12.63 2.84 -8.64
C SER A 170 11.66 2.33 -7.58
N LEU A 171 11.80 1.07 -7.15
CA LEU A 171 11.02 0.51 -6.04
C LEU A 171 11.47 1.18 -4.74
N VAL A 172 10.55 1.91 -4.09
CA VAL A 172 10.83 2.68 -2.87
C VAL A 172 10.20 2.06 -1.62
N ARG A 173 9.20 1.19 -1.79
CA ARG A 173 8.61 0.36 -0.73
C ARG A 173 8.20 -0.99 -1.30
N ASP A 174 8.43 -2.05 -0.52
CA ASP A 174 7.95 -3.42 -0.77
C ASP A 174 7.33 -3.95 0.53
N PHE A 175 6.10 -3.57 0.77
CA PHE A 175 5.36 -3.90 1.98
C PHE A 175 4.80 -5.31 1.93
N ILE A 176 4.99 -6.04 3.02
CA ILE A 176 4.27 -7.26 3.34
C ILE A 176 3.55 -7.10 4.68
N PRO A 177 2.33 -7.62 4.82
CA PRO A 177 1.65 -7.64 6.10
C PRO A 177 2.30 -8.67 7.01
N VAL A 178 2.53 -8.28 8.28
CA VAL A 178 3.19 -9.09 9.29
C VAL A 178 2.52 -8.98 10.64
N ARG A 179 2.74 -9.99 11.46
CA ARG A 179 2.39 -10.02 12.88
C ARG A 179 3.67 -9.89 13.71
N PHE A 180 3.63 -9.05 14.75
CA PHE A 180 4.74 -8.88 15.67
C PHE A 180 4.21 -8.75 17.12
N ALA A 181 5.05 -9.10 18.10
CA ALA A 181 4.77 -8.83 19.50
C ALA A 181 5.19 -7.40 19.85
N ASN A 182 4.26 -6.62 20.43
CA ASN A 182 4.58 -5.30 20.96
C ASN A 182 5.32 -5.39 22.30
N THR A 183 5.68 -4.26 22.89
CA THR A 183 6.39 -4.18 24.19
C THR A 183 5.65 -4.82 25.36
N ASN A 184 4.33 -5.01 25.25
CA ASN A 184 3.48 -5.67 26.22
C ASN A 184 3.24 -7.16 25.88
N ASN A 185 3.97 -7.70 24.91
CA ASN A 185 3.82 -9.07 24.42
C ASN A 185 2.44 -9.35 23.79
N GLN A 186 1.76 -8.31 23.32
CA GLN A 186 0.50 -8.42 22.59
C GLN A 186 0.77 -8.49 21.10
N SER A 187 0.01 -9.33 20.41
CA SER A 187 0.11 -9.48 18.96
C SER A 187 -0.50 -8.29 18.24
N GLU A 188 0.28 -7.63 17.38
CA GLU A 188 -0.13 -6.51 16.55
C GLU A 188 0.20 -6.74 15.08
N GLY A 189 -0.59 -6.12 14.18
CA GLY A 189 -0.35 -6.11 12.75
C GLY A 189 0.40 -4.87 12.31
N ALA A 190 1.36 -5.06 11.39
CA ALA A 190 2.12 -3.99 10.76
C ALA A 190 2.42 -4.33 9.29
N MET A 191 2.83 -3.33 8.52
CA MET A 191 3.48 -3.54 7.23
C MET A 191 5.00 -3.54 7.44
N TYR A 192 5.68 -4.61 7.03
CA TYR A 192 7.13 -4.65 6.98
C TYR A 192 7.59 -4.27 5.58
N ASP A 193 8.45 -3.26 5.50
CA ASP A 193 9.04 -2.83 4.23
C ASP A 193 10.35 -3.55 3.96
N ARG A 194 10.40 -4.38 2.94
CA ARG A 194 11.58 -5.13 2.54
C ARG A 194 12.70 -4.24 1.95
N VAL A 195 12.36 -3.01 1.53
CA VAL A 195 13.34 -2.05 1.01
C VAL A 195 14.11 -1.39 2.14
N SER A 196 13.42 -0.89 3.17
CA SER A 196 14.06 -0.22 4.31
C SER A 196 14.43 -1.16 5.46
N GLY A 197 13.80 -2.34 5.55
CA GLY A 197 13.93 -3.24 6.69
C GLY A 197 13.16 -2.79 7.94
N GLU A 198 12.19 -1.89 7.80
CA GLU A 198 11.46 -1.27 8.90
C GLU A 198 10.02 -1.75 9.01
N LEU A 199 9.47 -1.71 10.24
CA LEU A 199 8.06 -1.93 10.52
C LEU A 199 7.30 -0.61 10.47
N PHE A 200 6.26 -0.57 9.64
CA PHE A 200 5.30 0.51 9.56
C PHE A 200 4.02 0.12 10.29
N ARG A 201 3.82 0.69 11.47
CA ARG A 201 2.71 0.39 12.35
C ARG A 201 1.49 1.25 12.02
N ASN A 202 0.36 0.92 12.63
CA ASN A 202 -0.80 1.80 12.59
C ASN A 202 -0.44 3.19 13.13
N ALA A 203 -0.60 4.21 12.30
CA ALA A 203 -0.37 5.61 12.67
C ALA A 203 -1.65 6.31 13.14
N GLY A 204 -2.79 5.61 13.06
CA GLY A 204 -4.09 6.06 13.56
C GLY A 204 -4.46 5.43 14.89
N THR A 205 -5.76 5.22 15.10
CA THR A 205 -6.30 4.65 16.34
C THR A 205 -6.89 3.26 16.12
N GLY A 206 -6.99 2.45 17.18
CA GLY A 206 -7.43 1.06 17.12
C GLY A 206 -6.34 0.11 16.64
N ALA A 207 -6.70 -1.14 16.37
CA ALA A 207 -5.78 -2.16 15.87
C ALA A 207 -6.29 -2.76 14.57
N PHE A 208 -5.39 -3.13 13.66
CA PHE A 208 -5.75 -3.95 12.51
C PHE A 208 -6.15 -5.36 12.95
N THR A 209 -7.15 -5.95 12.30
CA THR A 209 -7.32 -7.39 12.32
C THR A 209 -6.21 -8.03 11.50
N ILE A 210 -5.62 -9.08 12.01
CA ILE A 210 -4.48 -9.79 11.41
C ILE A 210 -5.04 -11.02 10.68
N GLY A 211 -4.66 -11.18 9.43
CA GLY A 211 -4.99 -12.36 8.64
C GLY A 211 -4.26 -13.62 9.11
N PRO A 212 -4.54 -14.79 8.49
CA PRO A 212 -3.81 -16.01 8.75
C PRO A 212 -2.31 -15.87 8.48
N ASP A 213 -1.50 -16.61 9.24
CA ASP A 213 -0.07 -16.72 8.95
C ASP A 213 0.12 -17.38 7.56
N LYS A 214 1.06 -16.87 6.78
CA LYS A 214 1.43 -17.50 5.51
C LYS A 214 2.20 -18.80 5.79
N SER A 215 1.80 -19.84 5.09
CA SER A 215 2.47 -21.13 5.10
C SER A 215 3.75 -21.13 4.29
#